data_fb9bd046dea18f795d55ba69cd65d431
#
_entry.id   fb9bd046dea18f795d55ba69cd65d431
#
_cell.length_a   1.000
_cell.length_b   1.000
_cell.length_c   1.000
_cell.angle_alpha   90.00
_cell.angle_beta   90.00
_cell.angle_gamma   90.00
#
_symmetry.space_group_name_H-M   'P 1'
#
loop_
_entity.id
_entity.type
_entity.pdbx_description
1 polymer ?
#
loop_
_entity_poly.entity_id
_entity_poly.type
_entity_poly.pdbx_seq_one_letter_code
_entity_poly.pdbx_strand_id
1 'polypeptide(L)'
;MLQINISEQDCWLSSDELCECSDISSALLLELVEHSIAMPLEGEVIEQWRFSVENLHQVKKATRIQRDLALDWSGIALILQLLDERDQLDHEVHMLKQQLSRFKV
;
A
#
# COMPACT_ATOMS: atom_id res chain seq x y z
N MET A 1 -27.42 -8.87 1.67
CA MET A 1 -26.67 -9.15 1.73
C MET A 1 -25.69 -9.09 1.02
N LEU A 2 -25.01 -8.96 0.96
CA LEU A 2 -24.12 -8.78 0.33
C LEU A 2 -23.46 -9.67 -0.20
N GLN A 3 -23.10 -9.73 -1.09
CA GLN A 3 -22.45 -10.47 -1.70
C GLN A 3 -21.32 -10.35 -1.72
N ILE A 4 -20.78 -10.83 -1.94
CA ILE A 4 -19.59 -10.77 -1.75
C ILE A 4 -18.72 -11.19 -2.66
N ASN A 5 -19.01 -11.38 -3.77
CA ASN A 5 -18.14 -11.67 -4.83
C ASN A 5 -17.70 -10.49 -5.49
N ILE A 6 -17.22 -9.53 -4.78
CA ILE A 6 -16.71 -8.30 -5.36
C ILE A 6 -15.26 -8.50 -5.68
N SER A 7 -14.86 -8.25 -6.90
CA SER A 7 -13.46 -8.32 -7.28
C SER A 7 -12.72 -7.18 -6.61
N GLU A 8 -11.41 -7.27 -6.56
CA GLU A 8 -10.62 -6.21 -5.95
C GLU A 8 -10.82 -4.89 -6.64
N GLN A 9 -11.13 -4.93 -7.91
CA GLN A 9 -11.36 -3.70 -8.65
C GLN A 9 -12.59 -2.97 -8.19
N ASP A 10 -13.53 -3.69 -7.61
CA ASP A 10 -14.75 -3.10 -7.12
C ASP A 10 -14.67 -2.74 -5.64
N CYS A 11 -13.57 -3.08 -4.98
CA CYS A 11 -13.39 -2.78 -3.58
C CYS A 11 -12.54 -1.53 -3.46
N TRP A 12 -13.14 -0.46 -3.03
CA TRP A 12 -12.40 0.77 -2.81
C TRP A 12 -12.92 1.45 -1.55
N LEU A 13 -12.11 2.34 -1.00
CA LEU A 13 -12.45 3.07 0.19
C LEU A 13 -12.42 4.56 -0.11
N SER A 14 -13.31 5.29 0.52
CA SER A 14 -13.26 6.74 0.49
C SER A 14 -12.15 7.21 1.44
N SER A 15 -11.84 8.51 1.39
CA SER A 15 -10.86 9.08 2.30
C SER A 15 -11.27 8.88 3.75
N ASP A 16 -12.55 9.08 4.05
CA ASP A 16 -13.04 8.91 5.42
C ASP A 16 -12.89 7.48 5.88
N GLU A 17 -13.21 6.54 5.02
CA GLU A 17 -13.09 5.12 5.35
C GLU A 17 -11.65 4.72 5.56
N LEU A 18 -10.75 5.23 4.72
CA LEU A 18 -9.34 4.93 4.86
C LEU A 18 -8.81 5.49 6.17
N CYS A 19 -9.18 6.72 6.51
CA CYS A 19 -8.76 7.34 7.74
C CYS A 19 -9.27 6.58 8.97
N GLU A 20 -10.52 6.15 8.92
CA GLU A 20 -11.10 5.39 10.01
C GLU A 20 -10.39 4.05 10.20
N CYS A 21 -10.19 3.33 9.11
CA CYS A 21 -9.57 2.01 9.18
C CYS A 21 -8.11 2.09 9.61
N SER A 22 -7.43 3.18 9.28
CA SER A 22 -6.02 3.34 9.60
C SER A 22 -5.80 4.15 10.87
N ASP A 23 -6.86 4.71 11.44
CA ASP A 23 -6.78 5.54 12.64
C ASP A 23 -5.86 6.74 12.42
N ILE A 24 -6.08 7.45 11.33
CA ILE A 24 -5.30 8.65 11.02
C ILE A 24 -6.24 9.81 10.73
N SER A 25 -5.71 11.02 10.82
CA SER A 25 -6.48 12.22 10.51
C SER A 25 -6.44 12.50 9.02
N SER A 26 -7.36 13.34 8.58
CA SER A 26 -7.35 13.74 7.16
C SER A 26 -6.11 14.57 6.84
N ALA A 27 -5.60 15.33 7.81
CA ALA A 27 -4.36 16.08 7.60
C ALA A 27 -3.19 15.14 7.35
N LEU A 28 -3.13 14.04 8.10
CA LEU A 28 -2.08 13.05 7.88
C LEU A 28 -2.26 12.37 6.53
N LEU A 29 -3.50 12.09 6.15
CA LEU A 29 -3.74 11.48 4.85
C LEU A 29 -3.19 12.36 3.71
N LEU A 30 -3.36 13.68 3.83
CA LEU A 30 -2.81 14.59 2.82
C LEU A 30 -1.29 14.48 2.75
N GLU A 31 -0.63 14.37 3.90
CA GLU A 31 0.82 14.20 3.91
C GLU A 31 1.22 12.88 3.25
N LEU A 32 0.49 11.82 3.53
CA LEU A 32 0.81 10.52 2.94
C LEU A 32 0.63 10.53 1.43
N VAL A 33 -0.34 11.27 0.94
CA VAL A 33 -0.52 11.40 -0.50
C VAL A 33 0.63 12.20 -1.11
N GLU A 34 1.07 13.25 -0.41
CA GLU A 34 2.20 14.04 -0.89
C GLU A 34 3.46 13.21 -1.04
N HIS A 35 3.67 12.26 -0.16
CA HIS A 35 4.85 11.40 -0.21
C HIS A 35 4.63 10.13 -1.00
N SER A 36 3.51 10.02 -1.68
CA SER A 36 3.17 8.88 -2.51
C SER A 36 3.07 7.57 -1.73
N ILE A 37 2.83 7.68 -0.43
CA ILE A 37 2.56 6.50 0.40
C ILE A 37 1.11 6.09 0.21
N ALA A 38 0.21 7.07 0.23
CA ALA A 38 -1.19 6.85 -0.11
C ALA A 38 -1.40 7.37 -1.53
N MET A 39 -1.93 6.52 -2.41
CA MET A 39 -2.11 6.89 -3.81
C MET A 39 -3.54 6.65 -4.21
N PRO A 40 -4.33 7.74 -4.34
CA PRO A 40 -5.72 7.58 -4.74
C PRO A 40 -5.82 7.00 -6.15
N LEU A 41 -6.80 6.14 -6.34
CA LEU A 41 -7.06 5.60 -7.67
C LEU A 41 -7.69 6.63 -8.58
N GLU A 42 -8.50 7.50 -8.03
CA GLU A 42 -9.15 8.55 -8.80
C GLU A 42 -9.61 9.66 -7.88
N GLY A 43 -10.01 10.76 -8.47
CA GLY A 43 -10.48 11.93 -7.74
C GLY A 43 -9.44 13.01 -7.70
N GLU A 44 -9.89 14.26 -7.70
CA GLU A 44 -8.98 15.41 -7.69
C GLU A 44 -8.86 16.07 -6.33
N VAL A 45 -9.88 15.94 -5.51
CA VAL A 45 -9.88 16.52 -4.18
C VAL A 45 -10.14 15.41 -3.15
N ILE A 46 -9.79 15.69 -1.91
CA ILE A 46 -9.83 14.68 -0.88
C ILE A 46 -11.22 14.06 -0.72
N GLU A 47 -12.27 14.82 -0.95
CA GLU A 47 -13.63 14.29 -0.83
C GLU A 47 -13.98 13.30 -1.92
N GLN A 48 -13.23 13.31 -3.00
CA GLN A 48 -13.49 12.43 -4.15
C GLN A 48 -12.53 11.26 -4.25
N TRP A 49 -11.51 11.25 -3.43
CA TRP A 49 -10.48 10.21 -3.52
C TRP A 49 -11.04 8.83 -3.22
N ARG A 50 -10.56 7.86 -3.96
CA ARG A 50 -10.87 6.46 -3.76
C ARG A 50 -9.57 5.68 -3.69
N PHE A 51 -9.49 4.82 -2.70
CA PHE A 51 -8.25 4.07 -2.45
C PHE A 51 -8.52 2.58 -2.54
N SER A 52 -7.52 1.83 -2.96
CA SER A 52 -7.63 0.39 -3.02
C SER A 52 -7.40 -0.22 -1.64
N VAL A 53 -7.80 -1.47 -1.48
CA VAL A 53 -7.53 -2.21 -0.26
C VAL A 53 -6.03 -2.39 -0.08
N GLU A 54 -5.30 -2.58 -1.17
CA GLU A 54 -3.85 -2.68 -1.11
C GLU A 54 -3.24 -1.41 -0.54
N ASN A 55 -3.79 -0.27 -0.93
CA ASN A 55 -3.30 1.00 -0.42
C ASN A 55 -3.59 1.16 1.06
N LEU A 56 -4.72 0.63 1.52
CA LEU A 56 -5.02 0.62 2.94
C LEU A 56 -3.93 -0.15 3.71
N HIS A 57 -3.53 -1.30 3.20
CA HIS A 57 -2.48 -2.08 3.83
C HIS A 57 -1.16 -1.32 3.84
N GLN A 58 -0.87 -0.61 2.75
CA GLN A 58 0.34 0.19 2.65
C GLN A 58 0.35 1.31 3.69
N VAL A 59 -0.78 1.99 3.86
CA VAL A 59 -0.89 3.07 4.83
C VAL A 59 -0.72 2.53 6.25
N LYS A 60 -1.34 1.39 6.56
CA LYS A 60 -1.20 0.79 7.88
C LYS A 60 0.25 0.40 8.15
N LYS A 61 0.91 -0.16 7.17
CA LYS A 61 2.32 -0.54 7.29
C LYS A 61 3.18 0.68 7.52
N ALA A 62 2.92 1.75 6.78
CA ALA A 62 3.68 2.98 6.91
C ALA A 62 3.52 3.61 8.29
N THR A 63 2.30 3.65 8.80
CA THR A 63 2.08 4.25 10.11
C THR A 63 2.72 3.43 11.22
N ARG A 64 2.75 2.11 11.06
CA ARG A 64 3.41 1.25 12.04
C ARG A 64 4.91 1.47 12.04
N ILE A 65 5.52 1.54 10.86
CA ILE A 65 6.95 1.76 10.75
C ILE A 65 7.31 3.14 11.32
N GLN A 66 6.50 4.14 11.02
CA GLN A 66 6.74 5.48 11.51
C GLN A 66 6.70 5.52 13.04
N ARG A 67 5.75 4.81 13.63
CA ARG A 67 5.61 4.76 15.07
C ARG A 67 6.82 4.09 15.71
N ASP A 68 7.30 3.00 15.10
CA ASP A 68 8.41 2.23 15.66
C ASP A 68 9.74 2.93 15.50
N LEU A 69 9.95 3.61 14.38
CA LEU A 69 11.25 4.18 14.05
C LEU A 69 11.32 5.69 14.20
N ALA A 70 10.17 6.34 14.36
CA ALA A 70 10.09 7.79 14.51
C ALA A 70 10.80 8.54 13.38
N LEU A 71 10.66 8.03 12.16
CA LEU A 71 11.24 8.66 10.98
C LEU A 71 10.23 9.62 10.36
N ASP A 72 10.73 10.55 9.55
CA ASP A 72 9.82 11.42 8.81
C ASP A 72 9.23 10.65 7.63
N TRP A 73 8.21 11.22 7.01
CA TRP A 73 7.49 10.49 5.97
C TRP A 73 8.32 10.28 4.71
N SER A 74 9.29 11.14 4.45
CA SER A 74 10.21 10.92 3.33
C SER A 74 11.02 9.65 3.52
N GLY A 75 11.53 9.45 4.73
CA GLY A 75 12.27 8.23 5.05
C GLY A 75 11.40 7.00 4.99
N ILE A 76 10.15 7.11 5.48
CA ILE A 76 9.21 6.00 5.43
C ILE A 76 8.91 5.62 3.98
N ALA A 77 8.69 6.62 3.12
CA ALA A 77 8.41 6.35 1.71
C ALA A 77 9.57 5.60 1.06
N LEU A 78 10.80 5.98 1.39
CA LEU A 78 11.97 5.29 0.86
C LEU A 78 12.04 3.85 1.36
N ILE A 79 11.79 3.64 2.64
CA ILE A 79 11.79 2.29 3.21
C ILE A 79 10.76 1.41 2.51
N LEU A 80 9.55 1.93 2.30
CA LEU A 80 8.50 1.17 1.63
C LEU A 80 8.91 0.79 0.22
N GLN A 81 9.55 1.71 -0.49
CA GLN A 81 10.02 1.44 -1.83
C GLN A 81 11.08 0.36 -1.84
N LEU A 82 12.03 0.42 -0.90
CA LEU A 82 13.08 -0.58 -0.80
C LEU A 82 12.53 -1.96 -0.45
N LEU A 83 11.54 -2.02 0.44
CA LEU A 83 10.91 -3.28 0.80
C LEU A 83 10.20 -3.88 -0.40
N ASP A 84 9.52 -3.05 -1.18
CA ASP A 84 8.82 -3.52 -2.37
C ASP A 84 9.82 -4.07 -3.39
N GLU A 85 10.93 -3.38 -3.59
CA GLU A 85 11.97 -3.85 -4.51
C GLU A 85 12.57 -5.17 -4.03
N ARG A 86 12.77 -5.31 -2.72
CA ARG A 86 13.27 -6.55 -2.18
C ARG A 86 12.31 -7.70 -2.43
N ASP A 87 11.02 -7.46 -2.23
CA ASP A 87 10.03 -8.48 -2.46
C ASP A 87 9.99 -8.91 -3.92
N GLN A 88 10.13 -7.95 -4.83
CA GLN A 88 10.18 -8.26 -6.25
C GLN A 88 11.41 -9.10 -6.60
N LEU A 89 12.56 -8.75 -6.03
CA LEU A 89 13.77 -9.52 -6.28
C LEU A 89 13.68 -10.92 -5.72
N ASP A 90 13.10 -11.07 -4.51
CA ASP A 90 12.88 -12.39 -3.94
C ASP A 90 12.00 -13.23 -4.83
N HIS A 91 10.96 -12.63 -5.40
CA HIS A 91 10.06 -13.33 -6.30
C HIS A 91 10.80 -13.78 -7.56
N GLU A 92 11.64 -12.90 -8.12
CA GLU A 92 12.41 -13.24 -9.32
C GLU A 92 13.38 -14.37 -9.05
N VAL A 93 14.04 -14.33 -7.89
CA VAL A 93 14.97 -15.39 -7.51
C VAL A 93 14.23 -16.72 -7.41
N HIS A 94 13.06 -16.70 -6.77
CA HIS A 94 12.27 -17.91 -6.63
C HIS A 94 11.86 -18.46 -7.99
N MET A 95 11.42 -17.60 -8.89
CA MET A 95 11.04 -18.02 -10.23
C MET A 95 12.21 -18.61 -11.00
N LEU A 96 13.38 -17.98 -10.88
CA LEU A 96 14.57 -18.48 -11.55
C LEU A 96 14.99 -19.85 -11.02
N LYS A 97 14.89 -20.03 -9.70
CA LYS A 97 15.21 -21.32 -9.10
C LYS A 97 14.27 -22.41 -9.59
N GLN A 98 13.00 -22.08 -9.75
CA GLN A 98 12.03 -23.03 -10.29
C GLN A 98 12.37 -23.40 -11.72
N GLN A 99 12.75 -22.41 -12.55
CA GLN A 99 13.13 -22.68 -13.92
C GLN A 99 14.37 -23.56 -14.00
N LEU A 100 15.36 -23.29 -13.15
CA LEU A 100 16.56 -24.09 -13.13
C LEU A 100 16.29 -25.53 -12.72
N SER A 101 15.38 -25.74 -11.79
CA SER A 101 15.09 -27.09 -11.34
C SER A 101 14.45 -27.93 -12.44
N ARG A 102 13.85 -27.29 -13.44
CA ARG A 102 13.27 -28.02 -14.58
C ARG A 102 14.36 -28.62 -15.48
N PHE A 103 15.55 -28.07 -15.44
CA PHE A 103 16.64 -28.58 -16.25
C PHE A 103 17.51 -29.56 -15.52
N LYS A 104 17.25 -29.78 -14.25
CA LYS A 104 17.98 -30.79 -13.51
C LYS A 104 17.22 -32.08 -13.63
N VAL A 105 17.86 -33.07 -14.03
CA VAL A 105 17.19 -34.32 -14.23
C VAL A 105 17.73 -35.38 -13.31
#